data_d88d590035df77a9ea685aa857d5bb3f
#
_entry.id   d88d590035df77a9ea685aa857d5bb3f
#
_cell.length_a   1.000
_cell.length_b   1.000
_cell.length_c   1.000
_cell.angle_alpha   90.00
_cell.angle_beta   90.00
_cell.angle_gamma   90.00
#
_symmetry.space_group_name_H-M   'P 1'
#
loop_
_entity.id
_entity.type
_entity.pdbx_description
1 polymer ?
#
loop_
_entity_poly.entity_id
_entity_poly.type
_entity_poly.pdbx_seq_one_letter_code
_entity_poly.pdbx_strand_id
1 'polypeptide(L)'
;VDQSSFSLINMGGGFARFFPDSLQNTGTGENYGIELTVQKYFDKSFFFLFSGSVYNSKYRGSDGVLRNTSYNGNYVFNVLAGKEFQVNPKNVIGIGMKVTYAGGRRYGDTDDSLSIVFNEVIFKDDNFNEYQFEPYFRTDVKISWRMNANKLTHEIGLDLVNIFGTKNLLSIAYAPSLDPNVVSPDGPFARRYQLGFLPIFYYKIDFRLDKKKE
;
A
#
# COMPACT_ATOMS: atom_id res chain seq x y z
N VAL A 1 20.36 -18.36 3.48
CA VAL A 1 21.46 -17.41 3.28
C VAL A 1 21.66 -16.67 4.59
N ASP A 2 22.88 -16.66 5.10
CA ASP A 2 23.22 -15.85 6.28
C ASP A 2 23.54 -14.43 5.77
N GLN A 3 22.70 -13.48 6.09
CA GLN A 3 22.85 -12.07 5.70
C GLN A 3 22.98 -11.19 6.94
N SER A 4 24.08 -10.50 7.03
CA SER A 4 24.37 -9.61 8.17
C SER A 4 23.45 -8.38 8.23
N SER A 5 22.88 -7.98 7.09
CA SER A 5 21.87 -6.93 6.97
C SER A 5 20.46 -7.35 7.40
N PHE A 6 20.24 -8.64 7.68
CA PHE A 6 18.91 -9.17 7.96
C PHE A 6 18.31 -8.55 9.23
N SER A 7 17.01 -8.22 9.17
CA SER A 7 16.20 -7.83 10.32
C SER A 7 14.72 -8.15 10.06
N LEU A 8 14.03 -8.66 11.07
CA LEU A 8 12.59 -8.94 11.01
C LEU A 8 11.74 -7.70 10.65
N ILE A 9 12.20 -6.51 10.95
CA ILE A 9 11.51 -5.24 10.61
C ILE A 9 11.26 -5.08 9.10
N ASN A 10 12.09 -5.70 8.27
CA ASN A 10 11.96 -5.62 6.81
C ASN A 10 10.97 -6.64 6.23
N MET A 11 10.50 -7.59 7.00
CA MET A 11 9.61 -8.65 6.51
C MET A 11 8.15 -8.20 6.36
N GLY A 12 7.73 -7.19 7.10
CA GLY A 12 6.34 -6.70 7.08
C GLY A 12 5.35 -7.83 7.40
N GLY A 13 4.33 -8.00 6.55
CA GLY A 13 3.34 -9.08 6.70
C GLY A 13 3.75 -10.44 6.12
N GLY A 14 4.99 -10.60 5.66
CA GLY A 14 5.50 -11.80 4.99
C GLY A 14 5.87 -12.97 5.91
N PHE A 15 5.60 -12.88 7.20
CA PHE A 15 5.96 -13.88 8.23
C PHE A 15 5.53 -15.32 7.92
N ALA A 16 4.43 -15.51 7.22
CA ALA A 16 3.90 -16.83 6.93
C ALA A 16 4.73 -17.67 5.93
N ARG A 17 5.76 -17.09 5.30
CA ARG A 17 6.54 -17.72 4.24
C ARG A 17 8.01 -18.00 4.61
N PHE A 18 8.46 -17.47 5.72
CA PHE A 18 9.86 -17.58 6.12
C PHE A 18 9.97 -17.70 7.64
N PHE A 19 10.65 -18.73 8.11
CA PHE A 19 10.94 -18.96 9.52
C PHE A 19 12.44 -18.83 9.73
N PRO A 20 12.94 -17.63 10.10
CA PRO A 20 14.37 -17.46 10.37
C PRO A 20 14.77 -18.30 11.59
N ASP A 21 15.91 -18.97 11.50
CA ASP A 21 16.50 -19.73 12.57
C ASP A 21 17.63 -18.93 13.25
N SER A 22 17.90 -19.25 14.51
CA SER A 22 19.05 -18.72 15.28
C SER A 22 19.08 -17.19 15.41
N LEU A 23 17.90 -16.55 15.52
CA LEU A 23 17.80 -15.10 15.69
C LEU A 23 18.36 -14.66 17.06
N GLN A 24 19.07 -13.53 17.04
CA GLN A 24 19.54 -12.83 18.24
C GLN A 24 18.83 -11.47 18.37
N ASN A 25 18.53 -11.08 19.60
CA ASN A 25 17.90 -9.79 19.89
C ASN A 25 18.96 -8.70 20.18
N THR A 26 19.85 -8.47 19.21
CA THR A 26 20.94 -7.48 19.30
C THR A 26 20.75 -6.27 18.38
N GLY A 27 19.77 -6.35 17.46
CA GLY A 27 19.47 -5.27 16.55
C GLY A 27 18.92 -4.02 17.25
N THR A 28 19.17 -2.86 16.69
CA THR A 28 18.61 -1.58 17.14
C THR A 28 17.89 -0.89 15.99
N GLY A 29 16.91 -0.05 16.33
CA GLY A 29 16.17 0.75 15.34
C GLY A 29 15.91 2.16 15.84
N GLU A 30 15.82 3.09 14.90
CA GLU A 30 15.44 4.46 15.17
C GLU A 30 14.37 4.93 14.19
N ASN A 31 13.29 5.49 14.74
CA ASN A 31 12.18 6.04 13.95
C ASN A 31 11.85 7.41 14.51
N TYR A 32 11.77 8.39 13.64
CA TYR A 32 11.33 9.74 14.00
C TYR A 32 10.62 10.40 12.82
N GLY A 33 9.70 11.31 13.14
CA GLY A 33 8.94 12.00 12.10
C GLY A 33 7.91 12.96 12.69
N ILE A 34 7.18 13.58 11.80
CA ILE A 34 6.06 14.47 12.12
C ILE A 34 4.84 14.01 11.33
N GLU A 35 3.71 13.96 12.00
CA GLU A 35 2.43 13.64 11.40
C GLU A 35 1.43 14.78 11.64
N LEU A 36 0.67 15.13 10.60
CA LEU A 36 -0.44 16.07 10.66
C LEU A 36 -1.71 15.40 10.14
N THR A 37 -2.77 15.45 10.93
CA THR A 37 -4.10 15.04 10.51
C THR A 37 -5.07 16.21 10.63
N VAL A 38 -5.80 16.50 9.54
CA VAL A 38 -6.86 17.50 9.51
C VAL A 38 -8.14 16.82 9.05
N GLN A 39 -9.19 16.90 9.84
CA GLN A 39 -10.44 16.22 9.57
C GLN A 39 -11.64 17.17 9.73
N LYS A 40 -12.55 17.12 8.77
CA LYS A 40 -13.90 17.63 8.88
C LYS A 40 -14.87 16.43 8.87
N TYR A 41 -15.57 16.24 9.97
CA TYR A 41 -16.64 15.23 10.03
C TYR A 41 -17.77 15.56 9.07
N PHE A 42 -18.58 14.56 8.74
CA PHE A 42 -19.72 14.73 7.84
C PHE A 42 -20.70 15.78 8.40
N ASP A 43 -20.73 16.93 7.75
CA ASP A 43 -21.62 18.05 8.03
C ASP A 43 -21.96 18.77 6.73
N LYS A 44 -23.24 19.21 6.60
CA LYS A 44 -23.75 19.84 5.37
C LYS A 44 -23.43 19.02 4.11
N SER A 45 -23.61 17.68 4.23
CA SER A 45 -23.39 16.72 3.14
C SER A 45 -21.95 16.62 2.62
N PHE A 46 -20.96 17.07 3.39
CA PHE A 46 -19.55 17.04 3.01
C PHE A 46 -18.65 16.61 4.17
N PHE A 47 -17.64 15.82 3.86
CA PHE A 47 -16.54 15.49 4.76
C PHE A 47 -15.21 15.50 4.04
N PHE A 48 -14.13 15.68 4.77
CA PHE A 48 -12.78 15.41 4.29
C PHE A 48 -11.86 14.96 5.43
N LEU A 49 -10.83 14.22 5.05
CA LEU A 49 -9.71 13.85 5.88
C LEU A 49 -8.42 14.06 5.07
N PHE A 50 -7.51 14.81 5.63
CA PHE A 50 -6.12 14.86 5.18
C PHE A 50 -5.24 14.24 6.26
N SER A 51 -4.34 13.35 5.88
CA SER A 51 -3.23 12.93 6.75
C SER A 51 -1.92 13.01 5.98
N GLY A 52 -0.93 13.58 6.60
CA GLY A 52 0.42 13.70 6.06
C GLY A 52 1.45 13.33 7.11
N SER A 53 2.40 12.48 6.75
CA SER A 53 3.50 12.08 7.60
C SER A 53 4.81 12.21 6.83
N VAL A 54 5.82 12.82 7.48
CA VAL A 54 7.21 12.85 7.00
C VAL A 54 8.04 12.19 8.08
N TYR A 55 8.78 11.15 7.73
CA TYR A 55 9.47 10.31 8.70
C TYR A 55 10.78 9.76 8.15
N ASN A 56 11.62 9.28 9.07
CA ASN A 56 12.80 8.50 8.76
C ASN A 56 12.83 7.25 9.65
N SER A 57 13.13 6.11 9.06
CA SER A 57 13.13 4.81 9.72
C SER A 57 14.39 4.05 9.35
N LYS A 58 15.23 3.77 10.33
CA LYS A 58 16.51 3.08 10.16
C LYS A 58 16.69 1.97 11.18
N TYR A 59 17.57 1.03 10.87
CA TYR A 59 17.91 -0.09 11.73
C TYR A 59 19.37 -0.48 11.60
N ARG A 60 19.87 -1.26 12.56
CA ARG A 60 21.17 -1.95 12.51
C ARG A 60 20.93 -3.44 12.58
N GLY A 61 21.50 -4.19 11.65
CA GLY A 61 21.55 -5.65 11.70
C GLY A 61 22.66 -6.17 12.59
N SER A 62 23.04 -7.43 12.42
CA SER A 62 24.11 -8.09 13.19
C SER A 62 25.50 -7.49 12.96
N ASP A 63 25.72 -6.87 11.81
CA ASP A 63 26.96 -6.18 11.44
C ASP A 63 27.11 -4.76 12.04
N GLY A 64 26.07 -4.26 12.73
CA GLY A 64 26.08 -2.93 13.33
C GLY A 64 25.96 -1.77 12.34
N VAL A 65 25.82 -2.01 11.03
CA VAL A 65 25.70 -0.96 10.01
C VAL A 65 24.31 -0.35 10.01
N LEU A 66 24.22 0.99 10.05
CA LEU A 66 22.95 1.71 10.02
C LEU A 66 22.39 1.78 8.60
N ARG A 67 21.24 1.13 8.37
CA ARG A 67 20.56 1.06 7.08
C ARG A 67 19.13 1.61 7.17
N ASN A 68 18.58 2.01 6.03
CA ASN A 68 17.15 2.28 5.95
C ASN A 68 16.35 0.99 6.13
N THR A 69 15.17 1.07 6.77
CA THR A 69 14.20 -0.03 6.68
C THR A 69 13.62 -0.10 5.27
N SER A 70 13.14 -1.26 4.85
CA SER A 70 12.51 -1.44 3.53
C SER A 70 11.31 -0.52 3.31
N TYR A 71 10.69 -0.03 4.38
CA TYR A 71 9.52 0.86 4.35
C TYR A 71 9.86 2.33 4.63
N ASN A 72 11.16 2.70 4.65
CA ASN A 72 11.58 4.10 4.82
C ASN A 72 11.32 4.90 3.54
N GLY A 73 10.03 5.10 3.22
CA GLY A 73 9.58 5.90 2.09
C GLY A 73 9.71 7.41 2.30
N ASN A 74 10.03 7.85 3.51
CA ASN A 74 10.22 9.21 3.96
C ASN A 74 8.95 10.07 4.07
N TYR A 75 7.91 9.81 3.31
CA TYR A 75 6.65 10.54 3.38
C TYR A 75 5.45 9.72 2.94
N VAL A 76 4.28 10.04 3.50
CA VAL A 76 2.97 9.52 3.09
C VAL A 76 1.94 10.63 3.22
N PHE A 77 1.18 10.87 2.16
CA PHE A 77 0.07 11.82 2.14
C PHE A 77 -1.20 11.11 1.67
N ASN A 78 -2.29 11.31 2.43
CA ASN A 78 -3.60 10.80 2.07
C ASN A 78 -4.61 11.93 2.11
N VAL A 79 -5.45 12.01 1.10
CA VAL A 79 -6.63 12.87 1.06
C VAL A 79 -7.85 11.98 0.81
N LEU A 80 -8.86 12.10 1.66
CA LEU A 80 -10.16 11.49 1.48
C LEU A 80 -11.20 12.59 1.58
N ALA A 81 -12.06 12.72 0.58
CA ALA A 81 -13.16 13.67 0.61
C ALA A 81 -14.42 13.04 0.00
N GLY A 82 -15.57 13.48 0.46
CA GLY A 82 -16.83 13.03 -0.10
C GLY A 82 -17.95 14.03 0.12
N LYS A 83 -18.86 14.04 -0.83
CA LYS A 83 -20.04 14.88 -0.81
C LYS A 83 -21.30 14.10 -1.21
N GLU A 84 -22.36 14.32 -0.48
CA GLU A 84 -23.70 13.81 -0.81
C GLU A 84 -24.55 14.92 -1.42
N PHE A 85 -25.30 14.58 -2.47
CA PHE A 85 -26.23 15.45 -3.16
C PHE A 85 -27.65 14.89 -2.96
N GLN A 86 -28.47 15.60 -2.25
CA GLN A 86 -29.89 15.24 -2.09
C GLN A 86 -30.62 15.58 -3.38
N VAL A 87 -30.99 14.58 -4.17
CA VAL A 87 -31.73 14.76 -5.43
C VAL A 87 -33.22 15.02 -5.15
N ASN A 88 -33.77 14.25 -4.19
CA ASN A 88 -35.12 14.42 -3.69
C ASN A 88 -35.20 13.76 -2.28
N PRO A 89 -36.34 13.84 -1.54
CA PRO A 89 -36.43 13.31 -0.17
C PRO A 89 -36.04 11.83 -0.01
N LYS A 90 -36.09 11.05 -1.09
CA LYS A 90 -35.79 9.61 -1.06
C LYS A 90 -34.47 9.24 -1.73
N ASN A 91 -33.88 10.09 -2.56
CA ASN A 91 -32.71 9.76 -3.36
C ASN A 91 -31.53 10.66 -3.06
N VAL A 92 -30.38 10.05 -2.81
CA VAL A 92 -29.11 10.72 -2.56
C VAL A 92 -28.05 10.16 -3.49
N ILE A 93 -27.29 11.03 -4.13
CA ILE A 93 -26.10 10.67 -4.89
C ILE A 93 -24.89 11.05 -4.04
N GLY A 94 -24.01 10.07 -3.79
CA GLY A 94 -22.74 10.26 -3.11
C GLY A 94 -21.58 10.23 -4.12
N ILE A 95 -20.64 11.17 -3.97
CA ILE A 95 -19.37 11.16 -4.70
C ILE A 95 -18.25 11.24 -3.67
N GLY A 96 -17.30 10.32 -3.75
CA GLY A 96 -16.12 10.27 -2.90
C GLY A 96 -14.85 10.17 -3.72
N MET A 97 -13.76 10.69 -3.19
CA MET A 97 -12.43 10.60 -3.78
C MET A 97 -11.40 10.29 -2.70
N LYS A 98 -10.47 9.42 -3.01
CA LYS A 98 -9.29 9.16 -2.20
C LYS A 98 -8.04 9.31 -3.05
N VAL A 99 -7.08 10.08 -2.57
CA VAL A 99 -5.75 10.21 -3.18
C VAL A 99 -4.72 9.75 -2.17
N THR A 100 -3.80 8.89 -2.59
CA THR A 100 -2.63 8.47 -1.80
C THR A 100 -1.38 8.79 -2.59
N TYR A 101 -0.42 9.48 -1.95
CA TYR A 101 0.90 9.74 -2.48
C TYR A 101 1.93 9.41 -1.41
N ALA A 102 2.88 8.51 -1.71
CA ALA A 102 3.87 8.06 -0.75
C ALA A 102 5.23 7.85 -1.41
N GLY A 103 6.30 8.02 -0.65
CA GLY A 103 7.63 7.64 -1.11
C GLY A 103 7.72 6.14 -1.37
N GLY A 104 8.51 5.76 -2.38
CA GLY A 104 8.73 4.38 -2.75
C GLY A 104 9.43 3.59 -1.64
N ARG A 105 9.29 2.27 -1.68
CA ARG A 105 10.04 1.36 -0.81
C ARG A 105 11.53 1.40 -1.11
N ARG A 106 12.33 0.96 -0.15
CA ARG A 106 13.78 0.84 -0.32
C ARG A 106 14.17 -0.51 -0.89
N TYR A 107 15.28 -0.54 -1.62
CA TYR A 107 15.91 -1.74 -2.16
C TYR A 107 17.42 -1.57 -2.26
N GLY A 108 18.15 -2.65 -2.53
CA GLY A 108 19.59 -2.66 -2.77
C GLY A 108 19.92 -3.32 -4.11
N ASP A 109 21.20 -3.43 -4.44
CA ASP A 109 21.64 -4.21 -5.58
C ASP A 109 21.34 -5.69 -5.36
N THR A 110 21.00 -6.37 -6.44
CA THR A 110 20.78 -7.83 -6.42
C THR A 110 22.11 -8.58 -6.46
N ASP A 111 22.15 -9.70 -5.74
CA ASP A 111 23.18 -10.72 -5.92
C ASP A 111 22.66 -11.76 -6.92
N ASP A 112 23.07 -11.64 -8.16
CA ASP A 112 22.59 -12.49 -9.25
C ASP A 112 22.97 -13.96 -9.03
N SER A 113 24.18 -14.20 -8.53
CA SER A 113 24.69 -15.55 -8.28
C SER A 113 23.89 -16.29 -7.22
N LEU A 114 23.66 -15.64 -6.08
CA LEU A 114 22.85 -16.21 -5.01
C LEU A 114 21.38 -16.29 -5.42
N SER A 115 20.87 -15.30 -6.15
CA SER A 115 19.47 -15.29 -6.61
C SER A 115 19.18 -16.45 -7.56
N ILE A 116 20.13 -16.83 -8.43
CA ILE A 116 20.02 -18.00 -9.30
C ILE A 116 20.01 -19.29 -8.48
N VAL A 117 20.90 -19.42 -7.51
CA VAL A 117 21.01 -20.64 -6.67
C VAL A 117 19.73 -20.87 -5.86
N PHE A 118 19.17 -19.81 -5.28
CA PHE A 118 18.00 -19.90 -4.39
C PHE A 118 16.64 -19.71 -5.11
N ASN A 119 16.65 -19.39 -6.41
CA ASN A 119 15.45 -19.06 -7.20
C ASN A 119 14.58 -17.95 -6.55
N GLU A 120 15.22 -16.97 -5.91
CA GLU A 120 14.58 -15.83 -5.28
C GLU A 120 15.46 -14.58 -5.39
N VAL A 121 14.88 -13.41 -5.12
CA VAL A 121 15.66 -12.16 -5.13
C VAL A 121 16.47 -12.07 -3.86
N ILE A 122 17.79 -12.14 -3.99
CA ILE A 122 18.75 -11.88 -2.92
C ILE A 122 19.41 -10.54 -3.17
N PHE A 123 19.37 -9.65 -2.18
CA PHE A 123 20.08 -8.37 -2.22
C PHE A 123 21.45 -8.49 -1.55
N LYS A 124 22.41 -7.71 -2.04
CA LYS A 124 23.74 -7.60 -1.42
C LYS A 124 23.65 -6.86 -0.08
N ASP A 125 24.44 -7.29 0.90
CA ASP A 125 24.50 -6.66 2.22
C ASP A 125 25.08 -5.25 2.19
N ASP A 126 26.05 -4.98 1.30
CA ASP A 126 26.82 -3.74 1.27
C ASP A 126 25.91 -2.50 1.09
N ASN A 127 24.90 -2.59 0.22
CA ASN A 127 23.99 -1.50 -0.10
C ASN A 127 22.51 -1.86 0.08
N PHE A 128 22.24 -2.76 1.00
CA PHE A 128 20.89 -3.20 1.32
C PHE A 128 20.01 -2.02 1.79
N ASN A 129 18.86 -1.79 1.11
CA ASN A 129 17.95 -0.68 1.33
C ASN A 129 18.53 0.75 1.10
N GLU A 130 19.58 0.86 0.29
CA GLU A 130 20.18 2.17 -0.03
C GLU A 130 19.33 2.96 -1.03
N TYR A 131 18.87 2.29 -2.08
CA TYR A 131 18.09 2.90 -3.16
C TYR A 131 16.60 3.00 -2.81
N GLN A 132 15.88 3.82 -3.58
CA GLN A 132 14.45 4.03 -3.42
C GLN A 132 13.73 3.88 -4.75
N PHE A 133 12.65 3.12 -4.77
CA PHE A 133 11.76 3.02 -5.92
C PHE A 133 11.00 4.31 -6.17
N GLU A 134 10.38 4.40 -7.35
CA GLU A 134 9.51 5.50 -7.73
C GLU A 134 8.36 5.67 -6.69
N PRO A 135 7.91 6.92 -6.48
CA PRO A 135 6.81 7.17 -5.56
C PRO A 135 5.52 6.43 -5.93
N TYR A 136 4.82 6.02 -4.91
CA TYR A 136 3.48 5.45 -5.03
C TYR A 136 2.45 6.56 -5.23
N PHE A 137 1.60 6.44 -6.27
CA PHE A 137 0.49 7.34 -6.50
C PHE A 137 -0.76 6.56 -6.89
N ARG A 138 -1.86 6.82 -6.19
CA ARG A 138 -3.15 6.20 -6.47
C ARG A 138 -4.28 7.17 -6.19
N THR A 139 -5.24 7.21 -7.13
CA THR A 139 -6.49 7.95 -6.98
C THR A 139 -7.66 7.00 -7.19
N ASP A 140 -8.57 6.96 -6.23
CA ASP A 140 -9.79 6.18 -6.28
C ASP A 140 -10.99 7.15 -6.26
N VAL A 141 -12.02 6.84 -7.03
CA VAL A 141 -13.29 7.58 -7.04
C VAL A 141 -14.44 6.62 -6.76
N LYS A 142 -15.32 7.03 -5.87
CA LYS A 142 -16.54 6.31 -5.53
C LYS A 142 -17.76 7.12 -5.94
N ILE A 143 -18.70 6.49 -6.62
CA ILE A 143 -20.00 7.05 -6.95
C ILE A 143 -21.05 6.09 -6.38
N SER A 144 -22.02 6.62 -5.66
CA SER A 144 -23.11 5.83 -5.11
C SER A 144 -24.46 6.50 -5.30
N TRP A 145 -25.49 5.69 -5.43
CA TRP A 145 -26.89 6.12 -5.45
C TRP A 145 -27.64 5.36 -4.38
N ARG A 146 -28.14 6.11 -3.39
CA ARG A 146 -28.93 5.61 -2.27
C ARG A 146 -30.38 5.99 -2.43
N MET A 147 -31.26 4.99 -2.35
CA MET A 147 -32.72 5.10 -2.45
C MET A 147 -33.32 4.72 -1.10
N ASN A 148 -33.90 5.68 -0.39
CA ASN A 148 -34.50 5.50 0.92
C ASN A 148 -36.01 5.23 0.75
N ALA A 149 -36.44 4.01 1.03
CA ALA A 149 -37.85 3.64 1.17
C ALA A 149 -38.24 3.55 2.68
N ASN A 150 -39.50 3.33 2.97
CA ASN A 150 -40.00 3.35 4.36
C ASN A 150 -39.34 2.29 5.24
N LYS A 151 -39.13 1.08 4.75
CA LYS A 151 -38.56 -0.05 5.50
C LYS A 151 -37.19 -0.51 5.00
N LEU A 152 -36.79 -0.08 3.83
CA LEU A 152 -35.59 -0.52 3.15
C LEU A 152 -34.82 0.70 2.63
N THR A 153 -33.51 0.60 2.65
CA THR A 153 -32.64 1.52 1.91
C THR A 153 -31.79 0.68 0.94
N HIS A 154 -31.86 1.02 -0.32
CA HIS A 154 -31.02 0.42 -1.35
C HIS A 154 -29.87 1.36 -1.67
N GLU A 155 -28.68 0.83 -1.82
CA GLU A 155 -27.52 1.57 -2.31
C GLU A 155 -26.84 0.79 -3.41
N ILE A 156 -26.68 1.42 -4.57
CA ILE A 156 -25.90 0.90 -5.69
C ILE A 156 -24.68 1.80 -5.80
N GLY A 157 -23.51 1.21 -5.98
CA GLY A 157 -22.29 2.00 -6.11
C GLY A 157 -21.29 1.40 -7.07
N LEU A 158 -20.40 2.28 -7.49
CA LEU A 158 -19.28 2.00 -8.35
C LEU A 158 -18.03 2.61 -7.73
N ASP A 159 -17.07 1.75 -7.39
CA ASP A 159 -15.75 2.15 -6.92
C ASP A 159 -14.76 2.02 -8.09
N LEU A 160 -14.21 3.12 -8.54
CA LEU A 160 -13.20 3.20 -9.59
C LEU A 160 -11.83 3.30 -8.91
N VAL A 161 -11.17 2.15 -8.79
CA VAL A 161 -9.87 2.03 -8.11
C VAL A 161 -8.76 2.35 -9.10
N ASN A 162 -7.80 3.19 -8.68
CA ASN A 162 -6.65 3.60 -9.49
C ASN A 162 -7.07 4.15 -10.87
N ILE A 163 -7.88 5.21 -10.88
CA ILE A 163 -8.53 5.76 -12.10
C ILE A 163 -7.53 6.17 -13.20
N PHE A 164 -6.29 6.49 -12.83
CA PHE A 164 -5.24 6.86 -13.79
C PHE A 164 -4.45 5.65 -14.29
N GLY A 165 -4.73 4.45 -13.80
CA GLY A 165 -3.98 3.24 -14.17
C GLY A 165 -2.49 3.31 -13.82
N THR A 166 -2.12 4.07 -12.80
CA THR A 166 -0.73 4.26 -12.39
C THR A 166 -0.08 2.92 -12.06
N LYS A 167 1.07 2.65 -12.66
CA LYS A 167 1.85 1.44 -12.43
C LYS A 167 2.68 1.60 -11.15
N ASN A 168 2.07 1.32 -10.01
CA ASN A 168 2.76 1.33 -8.73
C ASN A 168 3.56 0.04 -8.56
N LEU A 169 4.85 0.14 -8.28
CA LEU A 169 5.71 -1.01 -8.09
C LEU A 169 5.32 -1.76 -6.81
N LEU A 170 5.14 -3.07 -6.92
CA LEU A 170 4.87 -3.95 -5.79
C LEU A 170 6.16 -4.57 -5.25
N SER A 171 6.96 -5.17 -6.13
CA SER A 171 8.21 -5.85 -5.77
C SER A 171 9.06 -6.13 -7.02
N ILE A 172 10.32 -6.45 -6.78
CA ILE A 172 11.15 -7.19 -7.75
C ILE A 172 10.92 -8.68 -7.48
N ALA A 173 10.84 -9.49 -8.53
CA ALA A 173 10.71 -10.93 -8.45
C ALA A 173 11.78 -11.61 -9.28
N TYR A 174 12.24 -12.77 -8.83
CA TYR A 174 13.06 -13.64 -9.65
C TYR A 174 12.19 -14.26 -10.75
N ALA A 175 12.54 -14.02 -12.00
CA ALA A 175 11.79 -14.45 -13.17
C ALA A 175 12.75 -14.67 -14.33
N PRO A 176 13.55 -15.76 -14.29
CA PRO A 176 14.49 -16.07 -15.33
C PRO A 176 13.75 -16.33 -16.66
N SER A 177 14.40 -15.99 -17.79
CA SER A 177 13.86 -16.33 -19.11
C SER A 177 13.75 -17.85 -19.25
N LEU A 178 12.64 -18.31 -19.80
CA LEU A 178 12.46 -19.71 -20.17
C LEU A 178 13.28 -20.09 -21.40
N ASP A 179 13.70 -19.12 -22.21
CA ASP A 179 14.58 -19.30 -23.34
C ASP A 179 16.02 -18.88 -22.95
N PRO A 180 16.99 -19.82 -22.90
CA PRO A 180 18.35 -19.51 -22.53
C PRO A 180 19.09 -18.57 -23.52
N ASN A 181 18.52 -18.36 -24.71
CA ASN A 181 19.07 -17.43 -25.71
C ASN A 181 18.54 -15.99 -25.56
N VAL A 182 17.56 -15.78 -24.70
CA VAL A 182 16.98 -14.44 -24.41
C VAL A 182 17.58 -13.92 -23.12
N VAL A 183 18.51 -13.00 -23.25
CA VAL A 183 19.06 -12.26 -22.11
C VAL A 183 18.11 -11.09 -21.83
N SER A 184 17.43 -11.12 -20.67
CA SER A 184 16.68 -9.97 -20.21
C SER A 184 17.62 -8.80 -19.91
N PRO A 185 17.33 -7.56 -20.33
CA PRO A 185 18.16 -6.40 -19.99
C PRO A 185 18.37 -6.20 -18.49
N ASP A 186 17.40 -6.64 -17.68
CA ASP A 186 17.41 -6.52 -16.22
C ASP A 186 17.90 -7.81 -15.53
N GLY A 187 18.57 -8.72 -16.25
CA GLY A 187 18.98 -10.02 -15.73
C GLY A 187 17.78 -10.96 -15.47
N PRO A 188 17.88 -11.89 -14.49
CA PRO A 188 16.81 -12.83 -14.18
C PRO A 188 15.70 -12.23 -13.31
N PHE A 189 15.49 -10.92 -13.38
CA PHE A 189 14.54 -10.21 -12.50
C PHE A 189 13.44 -9.54 -13.31
N ALA A 190 12.25 -9.44 -12.70
CA ALA A 190 11.12 -8.73 -13.26
C ALA A 190 10.48 -7.81 -12.21
N ARG A 191 10.14 -6.60 -12.63
CA ARG A 191 9.35 -5.67 -11.82
C ARG A 191 7.90 -6.11 -11.80
N ARG A 192 7.34 -6.35 -10.63
CA ARG A 192 5.92 -6.63 -10.43
C ARG A 192 5.21 -5.37 -10.00
N TYR A 193 4.11 -5.07 -10.68
CA TYR A 193 3.29 -3.90 -10.38
C TYR A 193 1.99 -4.31 -9.68
N GLN A 194 1.44 -3.40 -8.90
CA GLN A 194 0.11 -3.54 -8.32
C GLN A 194 -0.95 -3.49 -9.42
N LEU A 195 -2.19 -3.86 -9.06
CA LEU A 195 -3.32 -3.78 -9.96
C LEU A 195 -3.48 -2.35 -10.51
N GLY A 196 -3.67 -2.26 -11.83
CA GLY A 196 -4.00 -1.03 -12.52
C GLY A 196 -5.43 -0.57 -12.23
N PHE A 197 -6.10 0.01 -13.21
CA PHE A 197 -7.49 0.42 -13.09
C PHE A 197 -8.41 -0.79 -12.84
N LEU A 198 -9.27 -0.68 -11.80
CA LEU A 198 -10.23 -1.73 -11.44
C LEU A 198 -11.60 -1.10 -11.06
N PRO A 199 -12.65 -1.32 -11.86
CA PRO A 199 -14.01 -0.96 -11.47
C PRO A 199 -14.61 -2.06 -10.58
N ILE A 200 -15.24 -1.67 -9.46
CA ILE A 200 -15.92 -2.56 -8.53
C ILE A 200 -17.36 -2.09 -8.37
N PHE A 201 -18.30 -2.92 -8.75
CA PHE A 201 -19.73 -2.69 -8.55
C PHE A 201 -20.18 -3.31 -7.24
N TYR A 202 -21.04 -2.63 -6.50
CA TYR A 202 -21.67 -3.18 -5.32
C TYR A 202 -23.13 -2.79 -5.22
N TYR A 203 -23.87 -3.64 -4.51
CA TYR A 203 -25.25 -3.39 -4.14
C TYR A 203 -25.44 -3.73 -2.66
N LYS A 204 -26.04 -2.83 -1.91
CA LYS A 204 -26.29 -2.95 -0.48
C LYS A 204 -27.77 -2.70 -0.17
N ILE A 205 -28.31 -3.49 0.76
CA ILE A 205 -29.65 -3.30 1.31
C ILE A 205 -29.53 -3.14 2.82
N ASP A 206 -30.08 -2.06 3.35
CA ASP A 206 -30.21 -1.81 4.78
C ASP A 206 -31.68 -1.94 5.16
N PHE A 207 -31.98 -2.78 6.15
CA PHE A 207 -33.32 -2.98 6.70
C PHE A 207 -33.52 -2.12 7.94
N ARG A 208 -34.62 -1.34 7.99
CA ARG A 208 -35.04 -0.63 9.19
C ARG A 208 -35.98 -1.52 9.99
N LEU A 209 -35.52 -1.98 11.14
CA LEU A 209 -36.39 -2.63 12.11
C LEU A 209 -37.03 -1.51 12.96
N ASP A 210 -38.36 -1.35 12.87
CA ASP A 210 -39.08 -0.48 13.78
C ASP A 210 -38.93 -1.06 15.19
N LYS A 211 -38.24 -0.36 16.10
CA LYS A 211 -38.33 -0.69 17.53
C LYS A 211 -39.80 -0.46 17.95
N LYS A 212 -40.52 -1.53 18.29
CA LYS A 212 -41.78 -1.40 18.99
C LYS A 212 -41.54 -0.48 20.21
N LYS A 213 -42.25 0.62 20.30
CA LYS A 213 -42.34 1.38 21.53
C LYS A 213 -43.05 0.48 22.52
N GLU A 214 -42.33 0.00 23.54
CA GLU A 214 -42.90 -0.51 24.78
C GLU A 214 -43.43 0.65 25.60
#